data_9a3d78c814d8b8c1fda60ffb412668be
#
_entry.id   9a3d78c814d8b8c1fda60ffb412668be
#
_cell.length_a   1.000
_cell.length_b   1.000
_cell.length_c   1.000
_cell.angle_alpha   90.00
_cell.angle_beta   90.00
_cell.angle_gamma   90.00
#
_symmetry.space_group_name_H-M   'P 1'
#
loop_
_entity.id
_entity.type
_entity.pdbx_description
1 polymer ?
#
loop_
_entity_poly.entity_id
_entity_poly.type
_entity_poly.pdbx_seq_one_letter_code
_entity_poly.pdbx_strand_id
1 'polypeptide(L)'
;ALRRGCPICAGREVLAGFNDLATVNPQLAAQWDTERNGKLTPRQVSAGSGKKVWWHCDQGHRWQAVISSRSAGCGCPVCAGRVILPGFNDLAATHPELAAEWHPTKNGTLTPRKVSYGYDRKVWWLCKRGHEWQAAPKTRVRMEAGCPICANMTTLAGFNDLETLFPQVAAEWHPTKNASLSPRQVVAGSHRTVWWQCPLGHEWRAEIVDRTRGTNGCPYCAGKKVLEGFNDLATLEPQVAAEWHPTLNGALTPQKVTAGSSRRVWWICGEGHVWRTAISNRTNLRKRTGCPVCAGNIDQKKLLRYEAIARQAAMEYERSAGGP
;
A
#
# COMPACT_ATOMS: atom_id res chain seq x y z
N ALA A 1 61.64 18.17 -29.29
CA ALA A 1 61.16 19.38 -28.61
C ALA A 1 59.65 19.46 -28.71
N LEU A 2 58.90 19.13 -27.63
CA LEU A 2 57.47 19.32 -27.53
C LEU A 2 57.15 20.81 -27.69
N ARG A 3 56.41 21.16 -28.74
CA ARG A 3 55.90 22.54 -28.94
C ARG A 3 54.96 22.86 -27.79
N ARG A 4 55.47 23.54 -26.76
CA ARG A 4 54.62 24.12 -25.71
C ARG A 4 53.83 25.25 -26.39
N GLY A 5 52.52 25.04 -26.61
CA GLY A 5 51.65 26.07 -27.17
C GLY A 5 51.67 27.37 -26.38
N CYS A 6 51.03 28.42 -26.90
CA CYS A 6 50.91 29.72 -26.29
C CYS A 6 50.53 29.62 -24.81
N PRO A 7 51.34 30.19 -23.86
CA PRO A 7 51.07 30.09 -22.43
C PRO A 7 49.74 30.78 -22.02
N ILE A 8 49.36 31.83 -22.73
CA ILE A 8 48.11 32.56 -22.49
C ILE A 8 46.92 31.69 -22.94
N CYS A 9 46.95 31.11 -24.18
CA CYS A 9 45.90 30.24 -24.66
C CYS A 9 45.76 28.96 -23.83
N ALA A 10 46.87 28.48 -23.25
CA ALA A 10 46.91 27.33 -22.35
C ALA A 10 46.52 27.69 -20.90
N GLY A 11 46.14 28.92 -20.59
CA GLY A 11 45.73 29.40 -19.26
C GLY A 11 46.86 29.41 -18.20
N ARG A 12 48.14 29.27 -18.64
CA ARG A 12 49.31 29.30 -17.75
C ARG A 12 49.71 30.72 -17.34
N GLU A 13 49.48 31.69 -18.23
CA GLU A 13 49.64 33.11 -17.99
C GLU A 13 48.34 33.82 -18.18
N VAL A 14 48.04 34.85 -17.37
CA VAL A 14 46.82 35.61 -17.40
C VAL A 14 47.06 36.92 -18.14
N LEU A 15 46.29 37.13 -19.21
CA LEU A 15 46.23 38.39 -19.93
C LEU A 15 44.88 39.08 -19.65
N ALA A 16 44.93 40.21 -18.94
CA ALA A 16 43.72 40.96 -18.61
C ALA A 16 42.97 41.39 -19.88
N GLY A 17 41.65 41.22 -19.89
CA GLY A 17 40.77 41.47 -21.04
C GLY A 17 40.71 40.33 -22.07
N PHE A 18 41.42 39.21 -21.83
CA PHE A 18 41.41 38.05 -22.73
C PHE A 18 41.01 36.73 -22.05
N ASN A 19 41.82 36.25 -21.10
CA ASN A 19 41.60 34.96 -20.45
C ASN A 19 41.49 35.07 -18.92
N ASP A 20 41.37 36.30 -18.41
CA ASP A 20 41.12 36.54 -17.00
C ASP A 20 39.66 36.17 -16.60
N LEU A 21 39.46 35.90 -15.31
CA LEU A 21 38.16 35.47 -14.79
C LEU A 21 37.03 36.50 -15.02
N ALA A 22 37.39 37.80 -14.88
CA ALA A 22 36.38 38.87 -15.06
C ALA A 22 35.88 38.96 -16.51
N THR A 23 36.73 38.66 -17.49
CA THR A 23 36.39 38.65 -18.91
C THR A 23 35.68 37.37 -19.32
N VAL A 24 36.18 36.21 -18.87
CA VAL A 24 35.62 34.90 -19.29
C VAL A 24 34.34 34.54 -18.53
N ASN A 25 34.22 34.92 -17.26
CA ASN A 25 33.06 34.64 -16.43
C ASN A 25 32.68 35.81 -15.53
N PRO A 26 32.08 36.87 -16.08
CA PRO A 26 31.76 38.11 -15.36
C PRO A 26 30.75 37.87 -14.21
N GLN A 27 29.84 36.92 -14.38
CA GLN A 27 28.87 36.57 -13.33
C GLN A 27 29.54 35.93 -12.12
N LEU A 28 30.54 35.10 -12.33
CA LEU A 28 31.32 34.54 -11.25
C LEU A 28 32.26 35.59 -10.61
N ALA A 29 32.83 36.46 -11.41
CA ALA A 29 33.64 37.55 -10.94
C ALA A 29 32.89 38.56 -10.05
N ALA A 30 31.58 38.74 -10.28
CA ALA A 30 30.71 39.56 -9.44
C ALA A 30 30.56 39.02 -8.01
N GLN A 31 30.80 37.70 -7.80
CA GLN A 31 30.77 37.04 -6.49
C GLN A 31 32.13 37.05 -5.78
N TRP A 32 33.10 37.78 -6.33
CA TRP A 32 34.43 37.91 -5.73
C TRP A 32 34.40 38.83 -4.49
N ASP A 33 34.87 38.32 -3.34
CA ASP A 33 34.95 39.12 -2.12
C ASP A 33 36.18 40.03 -2.17
N THR A 34 36.02 41.24 -2.67
CA THR A 34 37.11 42.21 -2.86
C THR A 34 37.76 42.62 -1.54
N GLU A 35 36.98 42.69 -0.46
CA GLU A 35 37.45 43.05 0.87
C GLU A 35 38.43 42.00 1.41
N ARG A 36 38.06 40.72 1.35
CA ARG A 36 38.83 39.63 1.94
C ARG A 36 39.97 39.12 1.05
N ASN A 37 39.91 39.36 -0.24
CA ASN A 37 40.95 38.98 -1.19
C ASN A 37 42.01 40.10 -1.34
N GLY A 38 41.81 41.26 -0.74
CA GLY A 38 42.77 42.35 -0.73
C GLY A 38 43.15 42.83 -2.13
N LYS A 39 44.47 42.78 -2.45
CA LYS A 39 44.96 43.26 -3.75
C LYS A 39 44.72 42.29 -4.92
N LEU A 40 44.32 41.04 -4.65
CA LEU A 40 44.05 40.07 -5.70
C LEU A 40 42.67 40.31 -6.32
N THR A 41 42.63 40.49 -7.63
CA THR A 41 41.39 40.79 -8.39
C THR A 41 41.07 39.69 -9.39
N PRO A 42 39.80 39.57 -9.86
CA PRO A 42 39.42 38.62 -10.91
C PRO A 42 40.14 38.82 -12.23
N ARG A 43 40.70 40.01 -12.50
CA ARG A 43 41.49 40.31 -13.70
C ARG A 43 42.91 39.74 -13.64
N GLN A 44 43.36 39.26 -12.48
CA GLN A 44 44.72 38.73 -12.26
C GLN A 44 44.74 37.20 -12.18
N VAL A 45 43.60 36.54 -12.40
CA VAL A 45 43.48 35.07 -12.30
C VAL A 45 42.68 34.52 -13.49
N SER A 46 43.03 33.32 -13.95
CA SER A 46 42.22 32.60 -14.96
C SER A 46 41.13 31.77 -14.31
N ALA A 47 40.07 31.42 -15.08
CA ALA A 47 38.98 30.57 -14.64
C ALA A 47 39.44 29.15 -14.18
N GLY A 48 40.57 28.65 -14.75
CA GLY A 48 41.18 27.37 -14.39
C GLY A 48 42.12 27.41 -13.21
N SER A 49 42.30 28.58 -12.56
CA SER A 49 43.26 28.74 -11.47
C SER A 49 42.95 27.86 -10.26
N GLY A 50 44.03 27.20 -9.74
CA GLY A 50 43.98 26.43 -8.50
C GLY A 50 44.04 27.28 -7.22
N LYS A 51 44.09 28.60 -7.34
CA LYS A 51 44.09 29.47 -6.16
C LYS A 51 42.81 29.42 -5.38
N LYS A 52 42.88 29.33 -4.05
CA LYS A 52 41.76 29.40 -3.12
C LYS A 52 41.54 30.86 -2.71
N VAL A 53 40.37 31.39 -2.96
CA VAL A 53 40.02 32.79 -2.71
C VAL A 53 38.66 32.89 -2.00
N TRP A 54 38.35 34.10 -1.49
CA TRP A 54 37.07 34.39 -0.86
C TRP A 54 36.04 34.78 -1.88
N TRP A 55 34.82 34.24 -1.68
CA TRP A 55 33.62 34.48 -2.46
C TRP A 55 32.49 34.97 -1.58
N HIS A 56 31.58 35.71 -2.12
CA HIS A 56 30.27 35.97 -1.52
C HIS A 56 29.15 35.56 -2.46
N CYS A 57 27.95 35.28 -1.94
CA CYS A 57 26.73 35.07 -2.72
C CYS A 57 25.73 36.19 -2.44
N ASP A 58 24.63 36.20 -3.22
CA ASP A 58 23.57 37.22 -3.11
C ASP A 58 22.84 37.18 -1.76
N GLN A 59 22.93 36.06 -1.03
CA GLN A 59 22.42 35.91 0.34
C GLN A 59 23.42 36.39 1.43
N GLY A 60 24.51 36.99 1.02
CA GLY A 60 25.52 37.52 1.95
C GLY A 60 26.48 36.49 2.57
N HIS A 61 26.40 35.19 2.21
CA HIS A 61 27.32 34.21 2.71
C HIS A 61 28.71 34.39 2.11
N ARG A 62 29.73 34.30 2.95
CA ARG A 62 31.14 34.42 2.56
C ARG A 62 31.88 33.12 2.83
N TRP A 63 32.65 32.62 1.84
CA TRP A 63 33.40 31.36 1.97
C TRP A 63 34.64 31.33 1.10
N GLN A 64 35.51 30.39 1.35
CA GLN A 64 36.68 30.15 0.52
C GLN A 64 36.47 28.96 -0.41
N ALA A 65 36.78 29.14 -1.68
CA ALA A 65 36.78 28.05 -2.66
C ALA A 65 37.85 28.27 -3.72
N VAL A 66 38.27 27.18 -4.36
CA VAL A 66 39.20 27.21 -5.50
C VAL A 66 38.50 27.79 -6.71
N ILE A 67 39.17 28.67 -7.46
CA ILE A 67 38.60 29.35 -8.62
C ILE A 67 38.10 28.36 -9.66
N SER A 68 38.90 27.35 -10.02
CA SER A 68 38.50 26.32 -11.00
C SER A 68 37.26 25.55 -10.56
N SER A 69 37.09 25.23 -9.27
CA SER A 69 35.89 24.57 -8.75
C SER A 69 34.66 25.47 -8.87
N ARG A 70 34.81 26.78 -8.64
CA ARG A 70 33.73 27.76 -8.84
C ARG A 70 33.37 27.90 -10.33
N SER A 71 34.37 27.92 -11.20
CA SER A 71 34.17 27.98 -12.64
C SER A 71 33.50 26.70 -13.18
N ALA A 72 33.73 25.56 -12.53
CA ALA A 72 33.02 24.29 -12.83
C ALA A 72 31.62 24.20 -12.21
N GLY A 73 31.05 25.28 -11.67
CA GLY A 73 29.69 25.36 -11.18
C GLY A 73 29.46 25.05 -9.69
N CYS A 74 30.53 24.87 -8.88
CA CYS A 74 30.36 24.70 -7.44
C CYS A 74 29.85 26.00 -6.79
N GLY A 75 28.60 26.06 -6.32
CA GLY A 75 27.98 27.21 -5.67
C GLY A 75 28.37 27.43 -4.22
N CYS A 76 27.67 28.35 -3.56
CA CYS A 76 27.80 28.61 -2.13
C CYS A 76 27.50 27.34 -1.31
N PRO A 77 28.41 26.89 -0.42
CA PRO A 77 28.22 25.69 0.37
C PRO A 77 27.06 25.79 1.37
N VAL A 78 26.78 27.00 1.84
CA VAL A 78 25.64 27.26 2.75
C VAL A 78 24.32 27.18 1.98
N CYS A 79 24.19 27.89 0.84
CA CYS A 79 23.00 27.82 0.00
C CYS A 79 22.76 26.39 -0.54
N ALA A 80 23.84 25.63 -0.80
CA ALA A 80 23.76 24.23 -1.22
C ALA A 80 23.51 23.25 -0.07
N GLY A 81 23.34 23.70 1.17
CA GLY A 81 23.12 22.86 2.36
C GLY A 81 24.30 21.98 2.79
N ARG A 82 25.50 22.21 2.23
CA ARG A 82 26.71 21.46 2.59
C ARG A 82 27.34 21.95 3.90
N VAL A 83 27.14 23.19 4.22
CA VAL A 83 27.54 23.82 5.48
C VAL A 83 26.32 24.37 6.15
N ILE A 84 26.08 23.96 7.39
CA ILE A 84 24.93 24.40 8.17
C ILE A 84 25.25 25.75 8.79
N LEU A 85 24.40 26.73 8.51
CA LEU A 85 24.39 28.04 9.15
C LEU A 85 23.13 28.11 10.03
N PRO A 86 23.28 28.06 11.36
CA PRO A 86 22.14 28.11 12.28
C PRO A 86 21.24 29.33 12.05
N GLY A 87 19.95 29.11 11.99
CA GLY A 87 18.96 30.16 11.71
C GLY A 87 18.74 30.47 10.23
N PHE A 88 19.49 29.84 9.31
CA PHE A 88 19.33 30.05 7.87
C PHE A 88 18.89 28.77 7.13
N ASN A 89 19.74 27.72 7.14
CA ASN A 89 19.52 26.50 6.38
C ASN A 89 19.47 25.22 7.25
N ASP A 90 19.42 25.41 8.55
CA ASP A 90 19.18 24.32 9.48
C ASP A 90 17.71 23.88 9.48
N LEU A 91 17.46 22.67 10.00
CA LEU A 91 16.12 22.08 10.03
C LEU A 91 15.13 22.89 10.85
N ALA A 92 15.58 23.52 11.95
CA ALA A 92 14.70 24.32 12.81
C ALA A 92 14.23 25.59 12.11
N ALA A 93 15.08 26.20 11.26
CA ALA A 93 14.73 27.40 10.50
C ALA A 93 13.87 27.09 9.27
N THR A 94 14.17 25.98 8.58
CA THR A 94 13.51 25.64 7.31
C THR A 94 12.24 24.81 7.48
N HIS A 95 12.14 23.99 8.55
CA HIS A 95 11.02 23.07 8.82
C HIS A 95 10.72 23.05 10.33
N PRO A 96 10.19 24.13 10.89
CA PRO A 96 9.96 24.27 12.34
C PRO A 96 8.99 23.21 12.89
N GLU A 97 7.98 22.79 12.10
CA GLU A 97 7.04 21.75 12.51
C GLU A 97 7.75 20.40 12.71
N LEU A 98 8.69 20.06 11.81
CA LEU A 98 9.49 18.85 11.96
C LEU A 98 10.46 18.96 13.13
N ALA A 99 11.05 20.12 13.31
CA ALA A 99 11.97 20.37 14.44
C ALA A 99 11.26 20.23 15.80
N ALA A 100 9.97 20.55 15.88
CA ALA A 100 9.15 20.36 17.08
C ALA A 100 8.94 18.89 17.46
N GLU A 101 9.04 17.97 16.50
CA GLU A 101 8.97 16.51 16.73
C GLU A 101 10.35 15.88 16.99
N TRP A 102 11.44 16.68 17.07
CA TRP A 102 12.77 16.16 17.37
C TRP A 102 12.82 15.58 18.78
N HIS A 103 13.29 14.34 18.91
CA HIS A 103 13.33 13.71 20.23
C HIS A 103 14.30 14.45 21.16
N PRO A 104 13.85 14.86 22.36
CA PRO A 104 14.61 15.78 23.23
C PRO A 104 15.93 15.20 23.74
N THR A 105 16.02 13.87 23.92
CA THR A 105 17.19 13.24 24.58
C THR A 105 17.90 12.18 23.73
N LYS A 106 17.20 11.44 22.86
CA LYS A 106 17.75 10.25 22.16
C LYS A 106 18.71 10.56 21.01
N ASN A 107 18.85 11.83 20.62
CA ASN A 107 19.76 12.25 19.57
C ASN A 107 21.14 12.76 20.08
N GLY A 108 21.40 12.58 21.37
CA GLY A 108 22.65 13.01 22.00
C GLY A 108 22.87 14.52 21.83
N THR A 109 24.02 14.91 21.30
CA THR A 109 24.36 16.32 21.06
C THR A 109 23.85 16.87 19.74
N LEU A 110 23.19 16.03 18.91
CA LEU A 110 22.63 16.43 17.63
C LEU A 110 21.29 17.14 17.86
N THR A 111 21.15 18.34 17.29
CA THR A 111 19.94 19.16 17.40
C THR A 111 19.44 19.57 16.02
N PRO A 112 18.18 20.00 15.86
CA PRO A 112 17.66 20.49 14.58
C PRO A 112 18.43 21.66 14.00
N ARG A 113 19.14 22.43 14.83
CA ARG A 113 20.00 23.55 14.41
C ARG A 113 21.35 23.12 13.85
N LYS A 114 21.73 21.85 14.01
CA LYS A 114 23.00 21.27 13.52
C LYS A 114 22.86 20.42 12.28
N VAL A 115 21.66 20.25 11.75
CA VAL A 115 21.38 19.47 10.55
C VAL A 115 20.52 20.24 9.57
N SER A 116 20.65 19.98 8.26
CA SER A 116 19.74 20.48 7.25
C SER A 116 18.58 19.51 7.01
N TYR A 117 17.55 19.94 6.29
CA TYR A 117 16.47 19.08 5.82
C TYR A 117 16.97 17.92 4.94
N GLY A 118 18.12 18.06 4.30
CA GLY A 118 18.77 17.02 3.48
C GLY A 118 19.58 15.98 4.25
N TYR A 119 19.60 16.05 5.60
CA TYR A 119 20.36 15.10 6.42
C TYR A 119 19.79 13.68 6.25
N ASP A 120 20.64 12.71 5.87
CA ASP A 120 20.29 11.37 5.44
C ASP A 120 20.42 10.27 6.50
N ARG A 121 21.03 10.58 7.66
CA ARG A 121 21.11 9.64 8.77
C ARG A 121 19.83 9.64 9.59
N LYS A 122 19.45 8.47 10.10
CA LYS A 122 18.28 8.32 10.97
C LYS A 122 18.50 9.02 12.30
N VAL A 123 17.51 9.76 12.73
CA VAL A 123 17.42 10.42 14.05
C VAL A 123 16.12 10.01 14.74
N TRP A 124 16.05 10.17 16.04
CA TRP A 124 14.86 9.91 16.83
C TRP A 124 13.90 11.07 16.77
N TRP A 125 12.63 10.72 16.62
CA TRP A 125 11.50 11.63 16.61
C TRP A 125 10.51 11.27 17.72
N LEU A 126 9.75 12.24 18.18
CA LEU A 126 8.71 12.13 19.18
C LEU A 126 7.46 12.88 18.70
N CYS A 127 6.35 12.20 18.41
CA CYS A 127 5.12 12.89 18.03
C CYS A 127 4.33 13.39 19.24
N LYS A 128 3.32 14.24 19.00
CA LYS A 128 2.45 14.81 20.04
C LYS A 128 1.70 13.76 20.89
N ARG A 129 1.58 12.51 20.39
CA ARG A 129 0.95 11.38 21.12
C ARG A 129 1.96 10.54 21.91
N GLY A 130 3.24 10.95 21.96
CA GLY A 130 4.28 10.24 22.69
C GLY A 130 4.91 9.05 21.95
N HIS A 131 4.59 8.82 20.66
CA HIS A 131 5.24 7.75 19.91
C HIS A 131 6.64 8.16 19.48
N GLU A 132 7.57 7.23 19.64
CA GLU A 132 8.97 7.39 19.29
C GLU A 132 9.34 6.53 18.08
N TRP A 133 10.08 7.09 17.13
CA TRP A 133 10.56 6.34 15.95
C TRP A 133 11.83 6.96 15.39
N GLN A 134 12.45 6.24 14.47
CA GLN A 134 13.63 6.71 13.74
C GLN A 134 13.31 6.93 12.26
N ALA A 135 13.71 8.09 11.74
CA ALA A 135 13.67 8.40 10.32
C ALA A 135 14.75 9.45 10.00
N ALA A 136 15.24 9.49 8.76
CA ALA A 136 16.11 10.55 8.30
C ALA A 136 15.29 11.82 8.01
N PRO A 137 15.79 13.04 8.39
CA PRO A 137 15.14 14.30 8.05
C PRO A 137 14.78 14.40 6.55
N LYS A 138 15.75 14.07 5.68
CA LYS A 138 15.57 14.03 4.23
C LYS A 138 14.36 13.19 3.79
N THR A 139 14.16 12.02 4.40
CA THR A 139 13.03 11.14 4.08
C THR A 139 11.71 11.75 4.55
N ARG A 140 11.68 12.33 5.74
CA ARG A 140 10.49 12.96 6.28
C ARG A 140 10.04 14.15 5.44
N VAL A 141 10.97 15.02 5.04
CA VAL A 141 10.68 16.18 4.19
C VAL A 141 10.21 15.74 2.80
N ARG A 142 10.93 14.81 2.16
CA ARG A 142 10.61 14.38 0.79
C ARG A 142 9.26 13.66 0.68
N MET A 143 8.90 12.87 1.70
CA MET A 143 7.70 12.02 1.68
C MET A 143 6.56 12.60 2.53
N GLU A 144 6.75 13.78 3.12
CA GLU A 144 5.82 14.39 4.08
C GLU A 144 5.38 13.41 5.19
N ALA A 145 6.31 12.48 5.53
CA ALA A 145 6.02 11.36 6.39
C ALA A 145 5.96 11.76 7.85
N GLY A 146 4.81 11.57 8.47
CA GLY A 146 4.60 11.73 9.91
C GLY A 146 5.01 10.50 10.73
N CYS A 147 4.45 10.38 11.92
CA CYS A 147 4.63 9.22 12.79
C CYS A 147 4.05 7.95 12.16
N PRO A 148 4.84 6.89 11.93
CA PRO A 148 4.37 5.66 11.30
C PRO A 148 3.34 4.89 12.14
N ILE A 149 3.36 5.08 13.46
CA ILE A 149 2.38 4.48 14.37
C ILE A 149 1.02 5.18 14.22
N CYS A 150 1.00 6.53 14.24
CA CYS A 150 -0.22 7.31 14.01
C CYS A 150 -0.81 7.07 12.61
N ALA A 151 0.04 6.82 11.62
CA ALA A 151 -0.37 6.50 10.24
C ALA A 151 -0.76 5.01 10.04
N ASN A 152 -0.78 4.20 11.09
CA ASN A 152 -1.04 2.75 11.04
C ASN A 152 -0.11 1.95 10.12
N MET A 153 1.10 2.46 9.85
CA MET A 153 2.13 1.76 9.09
C MET A 153 2.98 0.82 9.95
N THR A 154 3.04 1.11 11.25
CA THR A 154 3.75 0.30 12.25
C THR A 154 2.81 0.00 13.40
N THR A 155 2.74 -1.27 13.81
CA THR A 155 1.91 -1.69 14.93
C THR A 155 2.56 -1.33 16.26
N LEU A 156 1.78 -0.77 17.15
CA LEU A 156 2.10 -0.58 18.58
C LEU A 156 1.03 -1.26 19.41
N ALA A 157 1.40 -2.33 20.10
CA ALA A 157 0.49 -3.07 20.96
C ALA A 157 -0.11 -2.17 22.07
N GLY A 158 -1.42 -2.27 22.26
CA GLY A 158 -2.17 -1.42 23.20
C GLY A 158 -2.57 -0.04 22.62
N PHE A 159 -2.25 0.23 21.34
CA PHE A 159 -2.60 1.51 20.71
C PHE A 159 -3.36 1.35 19.38
N ASN A 160 -2.73 0.74 18.36
CA ASN A 160 -3.29 0.63 17.03
C ASN A 160 -3.35 -0.82 16.50
N ASP A 161 -3.12 -1.78 17.39
CA ASP A 161 -3.24 -3.19 17.06
C ASP A 161 -4.70 -3.64 16.95
N LEU A 162 -4.90 -4.78 16.29
CA LEU A 162 -6.23 -5.33 16.02
C LEU A 162 -6.99 -5.66 17.32
N GLU A 163 -6.31 -6.22 18.33
CA GLU A 163 -6.95 -6.63 19.59
C GLU A 163 -7.48 -5.42 20.34
N THR A 164 -6.70 -4.33 20.36
CA THR A 164 -7.09 -3.09 21.05
C THR A 164 -8.24 -2.36 20.35
N LEU A 165 -8.18 -2.26 19.01
CA LEU A 165 -9.18 -1.47 18.26
C LEU A 165 -10.44 -2.28 17.89
N PHE A 166 -10.31 -3.60 17.70
CA PHE A 166 -11.38 -4.48 17.25
C PHE A 166 -11.40 -5.79 18.05
N PRO A 167 -11.64 -5.75 19.37
CA PRO A 167 -11.57 -6.92 20.24
C PRO A 167 -12.51 -8.05 19.81
N GLN A 168 -13.70 -7.72 19.31
CA GLN A 168 -14.65 -8.72 18.81
C GLN A 168 -14.14 -9.45 17.56
N VAL A 169 -13.46 -8.74 16.65
CA VAL A 169 -12.83 -9.36 15.48
C VAL A 169 -11.62 -10.19 15.91
N ALA A 170 -10.83 -9.68 16.84
CA ALA A 170 -9.67 -10.38 17.39
C ALA A 170 -10.03 -11.67 18.12
N ALA A 171 -11.21 -11.75 18.75
CA ALA A 171 -11.72 -12.97 19.38
C ALA A 171 -11.96 -14.12 18.39
N GLU A 172 -12.16 -13.82 17.10
CA GLU A 172 -12.27 -14.84 16.04
C GLU A 172 -10.91 -15.20 15.41
N TRP A 173 -9.79 -14.72 15.96
CA TRP A 173 -8.46 -15.09 15.48
C TRP A 173 -8.21 -16.58 15.73
N HIS A 174 -7.81 -17.31 14.68
CA HIS A 174 -7.61 -18.74 14.82
C HIS A 174 -6.47 -19.06 15.80
N PRO A 175 -6.69 -19.88 16.83
CA PRO A 175 -5.75 -20.05 17.96
C PRO A 175 -4.38 -20.64 17.55
N THR A 176 -4.32 -21.45 16.50
CA THR A 176 -3.10 -22.21 16.14
C THR A 176 -2.62 -22.02 14.71
N LYS A 177 -3.51 -21.69 13.73
CA LYS A 177 -3.15 -21.71 12.30
C LYS A 177 -2.42 -20.46 11.80
N ASN A 178 -2.22 -19.46 12.66
CA ASN A 178 -1.50 -18.23 12.32
C ASN A 178 -0.04 -18.23 12.81
N ALA A 179 0.51 -19.39 13.11
CA ALA A 179 1.86 -19.55 13.66
C ALA A 179 2.08 -18.67 14.90
N SER A 180 3.15 -17.87 14.93
CA SER A 180 3.45 -16.94 16.03
C SER A 180 2.76 -15.57 15.89
N LEU A 181 2.00 -15.33 14.81
CA LEU A 181 1.34 -14.05 14.59
C LEU A 181 0.09 -13.94 15.47
N SER A 182 0.00 -12.83 16.20
CA SER A 182 -1.12 -12.53 17.09
C SER A 182 -1.84 -11.22 16.69
N PRO A 183 -3.09 -11.00 17.16
CA PRO A 183 -3.81 -9.75 16.90
C PRO A 183 -3.09 -8.49 17.39
N ARG A 184 -2.24 -8.61 18.42
CA ARG A 184 -1.42 -7.49 18.95
C ARG A 184 -0.27 -7.07 18.03
N GLN A 185 0.04 -7.86 17.02
CA GLN A 185 1.17 -7.61 16.12
C GLN A 185 0.74 -7.09 14.74
N VAL A 186 -0.54 -6.83 14.55
CA VAL A 186 -1.10 -6.40 13.28
C VAL A 186 -2.01 -5.20 13.45
N VAL A 187 -1.98 -4.28 12.49
CA VAL A 187 -2.93 -3.16 12.43
C VAL A 187 -4.24 -3.58 11.78
N ALA A 188 -5.34 -2.93 12.15
CA ALA A 188 -6.67 -3.20 11.60
C ALA A 188 -6.77 -3.05 10.06
N GLY A 189 -5.99 -2.14 9.47
CA GLY A 189 -5.92 -1.93 8.02
C GLY A 189 -4.99 -2.88 7.25
N SER A 190 -4.48 -3.93 7.88
CA SER A 190 -3.52 -4.85 7.26
C SER A 190 -4.17 -5.71 6.18
N HIS A 191 -3.53 -5.81 4.99
CA HIS A 191 -3.89 -6.71 3.90
C HIS A 191 -3.37 -8.15 4.07
N ARG A 192 -2.85 -8.49 5.26
CA ARG A 192 -2.46 -9.87 5.53
C ARG A 192 -3.66 -10.78 5.58
N THR A 193 -3.59 -11.89 4.83
CA THR A 193 -4.57 -12.98 4.91
C THR A 193 -4.19 -13.91 6.06
N VAL A 194 -5.12 -14.08 7.01
CA VAL A 194 -4.95 -14.93 8.20
C VAL A 194 -6.10 -15.91 8.33
N TRP A 195 -5.93 -16.89 9.21
CA TRP A 195 -6.98 -17.81 9.58
C TRP A 195 -7.85 -17.25 10.69
N TRP A 196 -9.16 -17.45 10.54
CA TRP A 196 -10.20 -17.07 11.49
C TRP A 196 -10.99 -18.29 11.92
N GLN A 197 -11.55 -18.24 13.13
CA GLN A 197 -12.47 -19.25 13.65
C GLN A 197 -13.64 -18.55 14.33
N CYS A 198 -14.87 -18.83 13.90
CA CYS A 198 -16.07 -18.26 14.55
C CYS A 198 -16.44 -19.06 15.80
N PRO A 199 -17.36 -18.57 16.67
CA PRO A 199 -17.83 -19.28 17.87
C PRO A 199 -18.44 -20.67 17.60
N LEU A 200 -18.91 -20.92 16.37
CA LEU A 200 -19.44 -22.23 15.96
C LEU A 200 -18.33 -23.18 15.45
N GLY A 201 -17.05 -22.78 15.51
CA GLY A 201 -15.92 -23.61 15.12
C GLY A 201 -15.61 -23.59 13.61
N HIS A 202 -16.34 -22.83 12.78
CA HIS A 202 -16.01 -22.75 11.35
C HIS A 202 -14.71 -21.99 11.14
N GLU A 203 -13.87 -22.52 10.25
CA GLU A 203 -12.55 -21.98 9.96
C GLU A 203 -12.49 -21.42 8.53
N TRP A 204 -11.91 -20.26 8.35
CA TRP A 204 -11.71 -19.68 7.01
C TRP A 204 -10.51 -18.74 6.96
N ARG A 205 -10.11 -18.38 5.76
CA ARG A 205 -9.08 -17.36 5.52
C ARG A 205 -9.72 -16.09 4.97
N ALA A 206 -9.29 -14.94 5.50
CA ALA A 206 -9.66 -13.62 5.02
C ALA A 206 -8.59 -12.59 5.36
N GLU A 207 -8.54 -11.48 4.64
CA GLU A 207 -7.69 -10.35 4.99
C GLU A 207 -8.21 -9.68 6.27
N ILE A 208 -7.27 -9.15 7.08
CA ILE A 208 -7.63 -8.45 8.32
C ILE A 208 -8.48 -7.22 8.01
N VAL A 209 -8.11 -6.44 7.00
CA VAL A 209 -8.84 -5.23 6.60
C VAL A 209 -10.29 -5.52 6.18
N ASP A 210 -10.57 -6.67 5.57
CA ASP A 210 -11.94 -7.07 5.20
C ASP A 210 -12.80 -7.36 6.42
N ARG A 211 -12.19 -7.87 7.49
CA ARG A 211 -12.88 -8.14 8.75
C ARG A 211 -13.19 -6.87 9.53
N THR A 212 -12.29 -5.90 9.50
CA THR A 212 -12.43 -4.64 10.27
C THR A 212 -13.34 -3.61 9.60
N ARG A 213 -13.54 -3.69 8.28
CA ARG A 213 -14.51 -2.84 7.55
C ARG A 213 -15.98 -3.18 7.83
N GLY A 214 -16.26 -4.15 8.67
CA GLY A 214 -17.56 -4.34 9.32
C GLY A 214 -18.58 -5.23 8.62
N THR A 215 -18.29 -5.85 7.45
CA THR A 215 -19.31 -6.58 6.69
C THR A 215 -19.04 -8.07 6.46
N ASN A 216 -17.85 -8.56 6.78
CA ASN A 216 -17.42 -9.91 6.41
C ASN A 216 -17.15 -10.81 7.62
N GLY A 217 -18.21 -11.33 8.24
CA GLY A 217 -18.13 -12.39 9.24
C GLY A 217 -17.78 -13.76 8.65
N CYS A 218 -18.06 -14.82 9.40
CA CYS A 218 -17.91 -16.20 8.92
C CYS A 218 -18.72 -16.43 7.64
N PRO A 219 -18.10 -16.83 6.52
CA PRO A 219 -18.80 -17.02 5.24
C PRO A 219 -19.78 -18.19 5.27
N TYR A 220 -19.60 -19.13 6.16
CA TYR A 220 -20.50 -20.28 6.34
C TYR A 220 -21.74 -19.86 7.13
N CYS A 221 -21.58 -19.16 8.25
CA CYS A 221 -22.70 -18.62 9.02
C CYS A 221 -23.52 -17.62 8.20
N ALA A 222 -22.87 -16.84 7.34
CA ALA A 222 -23.53 -15.89 6.43
C ALA A 222 -24.15 -16.53 5.19
N GLY A 223 -24.05 -17.85 5.01
CA GLY A 223 -24.55 -18.56 3.83
C GLY A 223 -23.84 -18.21 2.51
N LYS A 224 -22.70 -17.50 2.55
CA LYS A 224 -21.92 -17.13 1.36
C LYS A 224 -21.11 -18.30 0.80
N LYS A 225 -20.70 -19.23 1.65
CA LYS A 225 -20.05 -20.50 1.28
C LYS A 225 -20.83 -21.67 1.84
N VAL A 226 -20.92 -22.75 1.07
CA VAL A 226 -21.53 -23.97 1.53
C VAL A 226 -20.58 -24.74 2.45
N LEU A 227 -21.13 -25.30 3.49
CA LEU A 227 -20.48 -26.25 4.38
C LEU A 227 -21.46 -27.43 4.55
N GLU A 228 -21.06 -28.60 4.05
CA GLU A 228 -21.84 -29.83 4.13
C GLU A 228 -22.10 -30.19 5.60
N GLY A 229 -23.35 -30.58 5.89
CA GLY A 229 -23.80 -30.87 7.24
C GLY A 229 -24.14 -29.65 8.10
N PHE A 230 -24.00 -28.43 7.56
CA PHE A 230 -24.29 -27.19 8.30
C PHE A 230 -25.31 -26.28 7.60
N ASN A 231 -24.95 -25.76 6.42
CA ASN A 231 -25.77 -24.75 5.72
C ASN A 231 -26.13 -25.18 4.28
N ASP A 232 -25.86 -26.41 3.93
CA ASP A 232 -26.24 -26.97 2.64
C ASP A 232 -27.75 -27.24 2.55
N LEU A 233 -28.23 -27.36 1.32
CA LEU A 233 -29.66 -27.55 1.05
C LEU A 233 -30.19 -28.89 1.62
N ALA A 234 -29.40 -29.97 1.56
CA ALA A 234 -29.80 -31.26 2.06
C ALA A 234 -30.03 -31.26 3.58
N THR A 235 -29.16 -30.54 4.30
CA THR A 235 -29.25 -30.41 5.76
C THR A 235 -30.39 -29.48 6.21
N LEU A 236 -30.50 -28.29 5.58
CA LEU A 236 -31.47 -27.29 6.03
C LEU A 236 -32.88 -27.52 5.50
N GLU A 237 -33.04 -28.10 4.32
CA GLU A 237 -34.29 -28.26 3.62
C GLU A 237 -34.40 -29.66 2.98
N PRO A 238 -34.38 -30.75 3.79
CA PRO A 238 -34.33 -32.11 3.28
C PRO A 238 -35.53 -32.46 2.37
N GLN A 239 -36.70 -31.93 2.66
CA GLN A 239 -37.90 -32.15 1.82
C GLN A 239 -37.75 -31.50 0.43
N VAL A 240 -37.16 -30.30 0.36
CA VAL A 240 -36.86 -29.63 -0.92
C VAL A 240 -35.74 -30.36 -1.65
N ALA A 241 -34.74 -30.83 -0.92
CA ALA A 241 -33.61 -31.59 -1.49
C ALA A 241 -34.05 -32.92 -2.09
N ALA A 242 -35.08 -33.57 -1.54
CA ALA A 242 -35.67 -34.81 -2.09
C ALA A 242 -36.27 -34.64 -3.50
N GLU A 243 -36.64 -33.41 -3.87
CA GLU A 243 -37.12 -33.09 -5.23
C GLU A 243 -35.97 -32.71 -6.19
N TRP A 244 -34.70 -32.87 -5.81
CA TRP A 244 -33.55 -32.62 -6.67
C TRP A 244 -33.50 -33.63 -7.82
N HIS A 245 -33.42 -33.12 -9.06
CA HIS A 245 -33.38 -34.05 -10.20
C HIS A 245 -32.06 -34.85 -10.19
N PRO A 246 -32.07 -36.16 -10.25
CA PRO A 246 -30.92 -37.02 -10.01
C PRO A 246 -29.80 -36.85 -11.05
N THR A 247 -30.11 -36.55 -12.31
CA THR A 247 -29.14 -36.54 -13.42
C THR A 247 -28.96 -35.16 -14.06
N LEU A 248 -29.99 -34.33 -14.18
CA LEU A 248 -29.97 -33.06 -14.93
C LEU A 248 -29.10 -31.95 -14.30
N ASN A 249 -28.67 -32.13 -13.08
CA ASN A 249 -27.80 -31.19 -12.38
C ASN A 249 -26.31 -31.55 -12.46
N GLY A 250 -25.96 -32.59 -13.20
CA GLY A 250 -24.60 -33.07 -13.36
C GLY A 250 -23.95 -33.41 -11.99
N ALA A 251 -22.73 -32.94 -11.78
CA ALA A 251 -22.00 -33.16 -10.52
C ALA A 251 -22.45 -32.28 -9.34
N LEU A 252 -23.47 -31.43 -9.54
CA LEU A 252 -24.02 -30.60 -8.49
C LEU A 252 -25.04 -31.36 -7.66
N THR A 253 -24.85 -31.39 -6.35
CA THR A 253 -25.73 -32.07 -5.40
C THR A 253 -26.29 -31.10 -4.37
N PRO A 254 -27.40 -31.45 -3.65
CA PRO A 254 -27.95 -30.61 -2.59
C PRO A 254 -26.97 -30.27 -1.48
N GLN A 255 -25.96 -31.13 -1.21
CA GLN A 255 -24.91 -30.91 -0.21
C GLN A 255 -23.89 -29.85 -0.65
N LYS A 256 -23.81 -29.57 -1.97
CA LYS A 256 -22.83 -28.60 -2.55
C LYS A 256 -23.41 -27.20 -2.78
N VAL A 257 -24.61 -26.94 -2.32
CA VAL A 257 -25.32 -25.66 -2.49
C VAL A 257 -25.97 -25.22 -1.19
N THR A 258 -26.00 -23.91 -0.96
CA THR A 258 -26.74 -23.34 0.18
C THR A 258 -28.21 -23.22 -0.12
N ALA A 259 -29.05 -23.28 0.90
CA ALA A 259 -30.52 -23.11 0.76
C ALA A 259 -30.90 -21.74 0.15
N GLY A 260 -30.14 -20.68 0.41
CA GLY A 260 -30.37 -19.33 -0.14
C GLY A 260 -29.79 -19.08 -1.55
N SER A 261 -29.23 -20.09 -2.21
CA SER A 261 -28.56 -19.94 -3.51
C SER A 261 -29.51 -19.47 -4.62
N SER A 262 -29.13 -18.47 -5.38
CA SER A 262 -29.80 -18.01 -6.58
C SER A 262 -29.57 -18.91 -7.81
N ARG A 263 -28.76 -19.96 -7.67
CA ARG A 263 -28.45 -20.90 -8.74
C ARG A 263 -29.73 -21.63 -9.20
N ARG A 264 -29.97 -21.66 -10.50
CA ARG A 264 -31.12 -22.36 -11.10
C ARG A 264 -30.75 -23.81 -11.37
N VAL A 265 -31.49 -24.73 -10.79
CA VAL A 265 -31.30 -26.18 -10.90
C VAL A 265 -32.56 -26.88 -11.35
N TRP A 266 -32.44 -28.13 -11.76
CA TRP A 266 -33.55 -28.99 -12.15
C TRP A 266 -34.13 -29.70 -10.94
N TRP A 267 -35.45 -29.78 -10.93
CA TRP A 267 -36.28 -30.41 -9.89
C TRP A 267 -37.19 -31.44 -10.49
N ILE A 268 -37.61 -32.42 -9.70
CA ILE A 268 -38.61 -33.42 -10.01
C ILE A 268 -39.56 -33.56 -8.83
N CYS A 269 -40.87 -33.48 -9.03
CA CYS A 269 -41.86 -33.72 -7.97
C CYS A 269 -42.30 -35.19 -7.90
N GLY A 270 -43.05 -35.54 -6.86
CA GLY A 270 -43.59 -36.90 -6.68
C GLY A 270 -44.45 -37.42 -7.85
N GLU A 271 -45.07 -36.50 -8.63
CA GLU A 271 -45.84 -36.81 -9.84
C GLU A 271 -44.96 -36.90 -11.11
N GLY A 272 -43.63 -36.84 -10.98
CA GLY A 272 -42.67 -36.96 -12.09
C GLY A 272 -42.52 -35.71 -12.96
N HIS A 273 -43.16 -34.58 -12.62
CA HIS A 273 -42.98 -33.35 -13.39
C HIS A 273 -41.57 -32.78 -13.18
N VAL A 274 -40.93 -32.42 -14.29
CA VAL A 274 -39.57 -31.85 -14.29
C VAL A 274 -39.63 -30.35 -14.60
N TRP A 275 -38.91 -29.52 -13.81
CA TRP A 275 -38.85 -28.09 -14.06
C TRP A 275 -37.52 -27.49 -13.57
N ARG A 276 -37.25 -26.26 -13.96
CA ARG A 276 -36.01 -25.55 -13.59
C ARG A 276 -36.33 -24.22 -12.90
N THR A 277 -35.87 -24.07 -11.64
CA THR A 277 -36.00 -22.82 -10.89
C THR A 277 -34.81 -22.61 -9.95
N ALA A 278 -34.67 -21.38 -9.42
CA ALA A 278 -33.63 -21.09 -8.44
C ALA A 278 -33.90 -21.79 -7.10
N ILE A 279 -32.84 -22.22 -6.42
CA ILE A 279 -32.92 -22.85 -5.09
C ILE A 279 -33.63 -21.90 -4.12
N SER A 280 -33.24 -20.63 -4.10
CA SER A 280 -33.82 -19.60 -3.23
C SER A 280 -35.35 -19.44 -3.43
N ASN A 281 -35.92 -19.71 -4.62
CA ASN A 281 -37.35 -19.67 -4.83
C ASN A 281 -38.10 -20.83 -4.14
N ARG A 282 -37.41 -21.96 -3.95
CA ARG A 282 -37.93 -23.14 -3.28
C ARG A 282 -37.86 -23.04 -1.75
N THR A 283 -36.91 -22.29 -1.26
CA THR A 283 -36.58 -22.17 0.18
C THR A 283 -37.02 -20.85 0.81
N ASN A 284 -37.49 -19.88 0.02
CA ASN A 284 -37.95 -18.59 0.51
C ASN A 284 -39.09 -18.73 1.52
N LEU A 285 -38.85 -18.34 2.76
CA LEU A 285 -39.83 -18.48 3.86
C LEU A 285 -41.17 -17.74 3.60
N ARG A 286 -41.11 -16.62 2.84
CA ARG A 286 -42.31 -15.80 2.57
C ARG A 286 -43.10 -16.25 1.33
N LYS A 287 -42.41 -16.83 0.34
CA LYS A 287 -43.03 -17.18 -0.94
C LYS A 287 -42.35 -18.42 -1.55
N ARG A 288 -42.53 -19.56 -0.89
CA ARG A 288 -42.05 -20.85 -1.43
C ARG A 288 -42.81 -21.22 -2.69
N THR A 289 -42.08 -21.59 -3.74
CA THR A 289 -42.68 -22.10 -4.98
C THR A 289 -42.49 -23.62 -5.07
N GLY A 290 -43.55 -24.34 -5.31
CA GLY A 290 -43.53 -25.78 -5.59
C GLY A 290 -43.39 -26.08 -7.08
N CYS A 291 -43.86 -27.27 -7.47
CA CYS A 291 -43.97 -27.67 -8.87
C CYS A 291 -44.99 -26.77 -9.61
N PRO A 292 -44.56 -26.04 -10.66
CA PRO A 292 -45.44 -25.14 -11.38
C PRO A 292 -46.52 -25.88 -12.19
N VAL A 293 -46.31 -27.16 -12.53
CA VAL A 293 -47.28 -27.99 -13.22
C VAL A 293 -48.40 -28.37 -12.26
N CYS A 294 -48.07 -28.90 -11.07
CA CYS A 294 -49.08 -29.25 -10.06
C CYS A 294 -49.86 -28.02 -9.59
N ALA A 295 -49.22 -26.84 -9.58
CA ALA A 295 -49.88 -25.58 -9.23
C ALA A 295 -50.66 -24.91 -10.37
N GLY A 296 -50.70 -25.50 -11.58
CA GLY A 296 -51.38 -24.91 -12.75
C GLY A 296 -50.73 -23.60 -13.28
N ASN A 297 -49.47 -23.32 -12.91
CA ASN A 297 -48.78 -22.04 -13.16
C ASN A 297 -47.67 -22.16 -14.21
N ILE A 298 -47.83 -23.02 -15.22
CA ILE A 298 -46.83 -23.18 -16.30
C ILE A 298 -47.54 -23.05 -17.65
N ASP A 299 -46.93 -22.32 -18.59
CA ASP A 299 -47.41 -22.30 -19.96
C ASP A 299 -47.06 -23.59 -20.71
N GLN A 300 -47.92 -23.98 -21.67
CA GLN A 300 -47.82 -25.22 -22.44
C GLN A 300 -46.47 -25.36 -23.18
N LYS A 301 -45.95 -24.27 -23.77
CA LYS A 301 -44.69 -24.27 -24.52
C LYS A 301 -43.51 -24.59 -23.63
N LYS A 302 -43.51 -24.04 -22.41
CA LYS A 302 -42.48 -24.26 -21.43
C LYS A 302 -42.53 -25.67 -20.84
N LEU A 303 -43.75 -26.21 -20.64
CA LEU A 303 -43.95 -27.60 -20.21
C LEU A 303 -43.35 -28.58 -21.22
N LEU A 304 -43.75 -28.48 -22.48
CA LEU A 304 -43.23 -29.33 -23.56
C LEU A 304 -41.71 -29.31 -23.67
N ARG A 305 -41.12 -28.12 -23.49
CA ARG A 305 -39.65 -27.98 -23.48
C ARG A 305 -39.01 -28.74 -22.32
N TYR A 306 -39.57 -28.66 -21.14
CA TYR A 306 -39.03 -29.35 -19.97
C TYR A 306 -39.15 -30.87 -20.08
N GLU A 307 -40.28 -31.38 -20.58
CA GLU A 307 -40.48 -32.78 -20.86
C GLU A 307 -39.52 -33.34 -21.93
N ALA A 308 -39.26 -32.56 -22.98
CA ALA A 308 -38.28 -32.96 -24.01
C ALA A 308 -36.89 -33.13 -23.44
N ILE A 309 -36.45 -32.19 -22.58
CA ILE A 309 -35.15 -32.26 -21.91
C ILE A 309 -35.08 -33.46 -20.95
N ALA A 310 -36.13 -33.71 -20.18
CA ALA A 310 -36.20 -34.85 -19.28
C ALA A 310 -36.11 -36.19 -20.02
N ARG A 311 -36.84 -36.35 -21.14
CA ARG A 311 -36.79 -37.54 -21.99
C ARG A 311 -35.40 -37.76 -22.59
N GLN A 312 -34.75 -36.71 -23.10
CA GLN A 312 -33.39 -36.82 -23.64
C GLN A 312 -32.40 -37.29 -22.57
N ALA A 313 -32.47 -36.69 -21.39
CA ALA A 313 -31.56 -37.06 -20.28
C ALA A 313 -31.78 -38.49 -19.80
N ALA A 314 -33.01 -38.99 -19.77
CA ALA A 314 -33.33 -40.38 -19.44
C ALA A 314 -32.70 -41.35 -20.46
N MET A 315 -32.82 -41.07 -21.76
CA MET A 315 -32.21 -41.87 -22.83
C MET A 315 -30.68 -41.88 -22.78
N GLU A 316 -30.06 -40.75 -22.47
CA GLU A 316 -28.58 -40.63 -22.29
C GLU A 316 -28.12 -41.43 -21.08
N TYR A 317 -28.86 -41.39 -19.97
CA TYR A 317 -28.54 -42.16 -18.77
C TYR A 317 -28.62 -43.68 -19.03
N GLU A 318 -29.69 -44.15 -19.71
CA GLU A 318 -29.83 -45.56 -20.07
C GLU A 318 -28.73 -46.05 -20.99
N ARG A 319 -28.29 -45.24 -21.95
CA ARG A 319 -27.13 -45.56 -22.82
C ARG A 319 -25.82 -45.66 -22.04
N SER A 320 -25.62 -44.81 -21.06
CA SER A 320 -24.40 -44.80 -20.24
C SER A 320 -24.39 -45.91 -19.17
N ALA A 321 -25.56 -46.35 -18.71
CA ALA A 321 -25.72 -47.43 -17.73
C ALA A 321 -25.80 -48.82 -18.37
N GLY A 322 -26.06 -48.93 -19.67
CA GLY A 322 -26.21 -50.17 -20.43
C GLY A 322 -24.97 -50.57 -21.27
N GLY A 323 -23.77 -50.05 -20.96
CA GLY A 323 -22.54 -50.54 -21.58
C GLY A 323 -22.13 -51.89 -20.99
N PRO A 324 -21.60 -52.82 -21.82
CA PRO A 324 -21.36 -54.22 -21.47
C PRO A 324 -20.32 -54.42 -20.36
#